data_9cea38d9f4b7b93f7f74ff7cd977b61c
#
_entry.id   9cea38d9f4b7b93f7f74ff7cd977b61c
#
_cell.length_a   1.000
_cell.length_b   1.000
_cell.length_c   1.000
_cell.angle_alpha   90.00
_cell.angle_beta   90.00
_cell.angle_gamma   90.00
#
_symmetry.space_group_name_H-M   'P 1'
#
loop_
_entity.id
_entity.type
_entity.pdbx_description
1 polymer ?
#
loop_
_entity_poly.entity_id
_entity_poly.type
_entity_poly.pdbx_seq_one_letter_code
_entity_poly.pdbx_strand_id
1 'polypeptide(L)'
;VSHLYNEINPYRAAVLRAQIAERRLPYGTVDERDISTIPDADFLGYDHVHLFAGIGGFPLGLRLAGFPESGVRVVTGGFPCQDISNAGKRAGISGARSGLWREMARCIRVVRPDFTFVENVAALLGRGMERVLGDLAEIGYDAKWDCVSAADAGAPHLRERIWIQACAEAIRRLYRVPIGEAFRLDL
;
A
#
# COMPACT_ATOMS: atom_id res chain seq x y z
N VAL A 1 -9.18 -17.74 3.03
CA VAL A 1 -8.16 -16.72 2.75
C VAL A 1 -8.43 -16.16 1.38
N SER A 2 -8.76 -14.90 1.29
CA SER A 2 -8.96 -14.25 -0.01
C SER A 2 -8.33 -12.86 -0.02
N HIS A 3 -7.66 -12.54 -1.13
CA HIS A 3 -7.08 -11.24 -1.38
C HIS A 3 -7.90 -10.50 -2.45
N LEU A 4 -8.02 -9.18 -2.32
CA LEU A 4 -8.53 -8.30 -3.36
C LEU A 4 -7.35 -7.56 -4.01
N TYR A 5 -7.29 -7.59 -5.33
CA TYR A 5 -6.30 -6.89 -6.14
C TYR A 5 -7.01 -5.85 -7.01
N ASN A 6 -7.00 -4.59 -6.63
CA ASN A 6 -7.56 -3.53 -7.47
C ASN A 6 -6.49 -2.94 -8.39
N GLU A 7 -6.68 -3.10 -9.69
CA GLU A 7 -5.80 -2.58 -10.74
C GLU A 7 -6.62 -2.23 -11.99
N ILE A 8 -6.71 -0.94 -12.30
CA ILE A 8 -7.53 -0.41 -13.38
C ILE A 8 -6.95 -0.70 -14.79
N ASN A 9 -5.65 -0.95 -14.88
CA ASN A 9 -5.01 -1.23 -16.16
C ASN A 9 -5.26 -2.68 -16.56
N PRO A 10 -5.96 -2.97 -17.69
CA PRO A 10 -6.35 -4.32 -18.06
C PRO A 10 -5.16 -5.25 -18.34
N TYR A 11 -4.05 -4.72 -18.86
CA TYR A 11 -2.85 -5.53 -19.08
C TYR A 11 -2.24 -6.01 -17.77
N ARG A 12 -2.09 -5.11 -16.78
CA ARG A 12 -1.57 -5.47 -15.45
C ARG A 12 -2.52 -6.40 -14.70
N ALA A 13 -3.82 -6.18 -14.83
CA ALA A 13 -4.86 -7.05 -14.28
C ALA A 13 -4.78 -8.47 -14.87
N ALA A 14 -4.51 -8.59 -16.17
CA ALA A 14 -4.28 -9.89 -16.81
C ALA A 14 -3.02 -10.59 -16.26
N VAL A 15 -1.93 -9.82 -16.04
CA VAL A 15 -0.71 -10.35 -15.41
C VAL A 15 -1.00 -10.85 -13.99
N LEU A 16 -1.75 -10.09 -13.19
CA LEU A 16 -2.16 -10.53 -11.84
C LEU A 16 -2.91 -11.86 -11.88
N ARG A 17 -3.91 -12.00 -12.77
CA ARG A 17 -4.66 -13.25 -12.92
C ARG A 17 -3.76 -14.42 -13.28
N ALA A 18 -2.82 -14.21 -14.21
CA ALA A 18 -1.86 -15.25 -14.59
C ALA A 18 -0.97 -15.67 -13.40
N GLN A 19 -0.45 -14.71 -12.64
CA GLN A 19 0.40 -15.01 -11.47
C GLN A 19 -0.38 -15.71 -10.35
N ILE A 20 -1.65 -15.35 -10.15
CA ILE A 20 -2.53 -16.03 -9.18
C ILE A 20 -2.81 -17.47 -9.65
N ALA A 21 -3.11 -17.68 -10.94
CA ALA A 21 -3.35 -19.01 -11.51
C ALA A 21 -2.10 -19.92 -11.40
N GLU A 22 -0.91 -19.35 -11.57
CA GLU A 22 0.38 -20.05 -11.41
C GLU A 22 0.82 -20.17 -9.93
N ARG A 23 0.00 -19.72 -8.97
CA ARG A 23 0.29 -19.72 -7.52
C ARG A 23 1.53 -18.94 -7.12
N ARG A 24 1.97 -18.01 -7.96
CA ARG A 24 3.05 -17.06 -7.62
C ARG A 24 2.58 -15.98 -6.66
N LEU A 25 1.31 -15.61 -6.74
CA LEU A 25 0.63 -14.73 -5.79
C LEU A 25 -0.43 -15.49 -5.01
N PRO A 26 -0.82 -15.01 -3.81
CA PRO A 26 -1.94 -15.55 -3.05
C PRO A 26 -3.24 -15.54 -3.87
N TYR A 27 -4.10 -16.53 -3.61
CA TYR A 27 -5.41 -16.60 -4.24
C TYR A 27 -6.24 -15.34 -3.92
N GLY A 28 -6.95 -14.82 -4.92
CA GLY A 28 -7.78 -13.63 -4.73
C GLY A 28 -8.54 -13.19 -5.97
N THR A 29 -9.30 -12.13 -5.80
CA THR A 29 -10.11 -11.50 -6.85
C THR A 29 -9.36 -10.31 -7.45
N VAL A 30 -9.33 -10.20 -8.77
CA VAL A 30 -8.79 -9.02 -9.48
C VAL A 30 -9.96 -8.13 -9.92
N ASP A 31 -10.00 -6.91 -9.39
CA ASP A 31 -11.01 -5.89 -9.68
C ASP A 31 -10.41 -4.78 -10.54
N GLU A 32 -10.96 -4.58 -11.73
CA GLU A 32 -10.50 -3.60 -12.71
C GLU A 32 -11.26 -2.26 -12.65
N ARG A 33 -12.20 -2.13 -11.73
CA ARG A 33 -12.96 -0.87 -11.56
C ARG A 33 -12.04 0.27 -11.09
N ASP A 34 -12.41 1.49 -11.45
CA ASP A 34 -11.84 2.67 -10.80
C ASP A 34 -12.15 2.61 -9.31
N ILE A 35 -11.14 2.79 -8.46
CA ILE A 35 -11.26 2.71 -7.00
C ILE A 35 -12.34 3.64 -6.45
N SER A 36 -12.54 4.79 -7.09
CA SER A 36 -13.58 5.76 -6.69
C SER A 36 -15.01 5.26 -6.93
N THR A 37 -15.18 4.24 -7.76
CA THR A 37 -16.49 3.63 -8.07
C THR A 37 -16.77 2.35 -7.28
N ILE A 38 -15.79 1.83 -6.53
CA ILE A 38 -15.95 0.63 -5.72
C ILE A 38 -16.74 0.97 -4.46
N PRO A 39 -17.90 0.36 -4.22
CA PRO A 39 -18.65 0.54 -2.98
C PRO A 39 -17.84 0.09 -1.76
N ASP A 40 -18.06 0.72 -0.62
CA ASP A 40 -17.38 0.40 0.64
C ASP A 40 -17.53 -1.08 1.03
N ALA A 41 -18.72 -1.64 0.81
CA ALA A 41 -19.02 -3.04 1.13
C ALA A 41 -18.15 -4.03 0.34
N ASP A 42 -17.70 -3.67 -0.85
CA ASP A 42 -16.92 -4.55 -1.73
C ASP A 42 -15.46 -4.70 -1.25
N PHE A 43 -15.00 -3.86 -0.32
CA PHE A 43 -13.70 -4.03 0.33
C PHE A 43 -13.74 -5.01 1.52
N LEU A 44 -14.92 -5.38 1.98
CA LEU A 44 -15.09 -6.24 3.15
C LEU A 44 -15.00 -7.73 2.77
N GLY A 45 -14.62 -8.55 3.77
CA GLY A 45 -14.54 -10.01 3.57
C GLY A 45 -13.22 -10.51 3.01
N TYR A 46 -12.25 -9.63 2.79
CA TYR A 46 -10.89 -9.98 2.39
C TYR A 46 -9.92 -9.87 3.57
N ASP A 47 -8.95 -10.78 3.63
CA ASP A 47 -7.85 -10.68 4.58
C ASP A 47 -6.88 -9.57 4.14
N HIS A 48 -6.55 -9.55 2.84
CA HIS A 48 -5.66 -8.51 2.29
C HIS A 48 -6.34 -7.78 1.13
N VAL A 49 -6.19 -6.45 1.11
CA VAL A 49 -6.63 -5.59 0.02
C VAL A 49 -5.42 -4.87 -0.56
N HIS A 50 -5.15 -5.12 -1.83
CA HIS A 50 -4.03 -4.52 -2.57
C HIS A 50 -4.56 -3.51 -3.57
N LEU A 51 -4.44 -2.22 -3.24
CA LEU A 51 -4.89 -1.13 -4.09
C LEU A 51 -3.77 -0.68 -5.04
N PHE A 52 -4.12 -0.29 -6.25
CA PHE A 52 -3.13 0.06 -7.28
C PHE A 52 -2.11 -1.07 -7.46
N ALA A 53 -2.60 -2.29 -7.52
CA ALA A 53 -1.83 -3.50 -7.30
C ALA A 53 -0.71 -3.74 -8.33
N GLY A 54 -0.75 -3.06 -9.47
CA GLY A 54 0.26 -3.20 -10.52
C GLY A 54 0.35 -4.65 -11.01
N ILE A 55 1.52 -5.22 -10.88
CA ILE A 55 1.77 -6.64 -11.20
C ILE A 55 1.95 -7.50 -9.94
N GLY A 56 1.56 -7.01 -8.76
CA GLY A 56 1.57 -7.80 -7.52
C GLY A 56 2.85 -7.70 -6.68
N GLY A 57 3.57 -6.59 -6.76
CA GLY A 57 4.81 -6.40 -5.98
C GLY A 57 4.60 -6.48 -4.47
N PHE A 58 3.58 -5.81 -3.92
CA PHE A 58 3.28 -5.85 -2.49
C PHE A 58 2.94 -7.25 -1.98
N PRO A 59 1.95 -7.98 -2.55
CA PRO A 59 1.62 -9.32 -2.07
C PRO A 59 2.80 -10.30 -2.21
N LEU A 60 3.61 -10.17 -3.27
CA LEU A 60 4.82 -10.98 -3.40
C LEU A 60 5.84 -10.63 -2.31
N GLY A 61 6.09 -9.35 -2.07
CA GLY A 61 7.00 -8.89 -1.01
C GLY A 61 6.58 -9.36 0.37
N LEU A 62 5.30 -9.25 0.72
CA LEU A 62 4.76 -9.75 1.99
C LEU A 62 4.96 -11.26 2.13
N ARG A 63 4.70 -12.04 1.08
CA ARG A 63 4.93 -13.49 1.07
C ARG A 63 6.41 -13.82 1.27
N LEU A 64 7.32 -13.17 0.55
CA LEU A 64 8.76 -13.39 0.69
C LEU A 64 9.28 -13.01 2.08
N ALA A 65 8.67 -12.00 2.72
CA ALA A 65 8.97 -11.61 4.09
C ALA A 65 8.34 -12.55 5.15
N GLY A 66 7.65 -13.61 4.74
CA GLY A 66 6.97 -14.53 5.66
C GLY A 66 5.75 -13.91 6.39
N PHE A 67 5.19 -12.84 5.82
CA PHE A 67 4.03 -12.19 6.43
C PHE A 67 2.80 -13.10 6.31
N PRO A 68 1.95 -13.24 7.35
CA PRO A 68 0.78 -14.12 7.31
C PRO A 68 -0.17 -13.75 6.18
N GLU A 69 -0.61 -14.74 5.40
CA GLU A 69 -1.61 -14.54 4.34
C GLU A 69 -3.05 -14.51 4.87
N SER A 70 -3.27 -14.94 6.12
CA SER A 70 -4.58 -14.99 6.78
C SER A 70 -4.50 -14.69 8.27
N GLY A 71 -5.62 -14.35 8.86
CA GLY A 71 -5.72 -14.05 10.30
C GLY A 71 -5.18 -12.67 10.69
N VAL A 72 -4.63 -11.93 9.72
CA VAL A 72 -4.19 -10.54 9.85
C VAL A 72 -4.75 -9.77 8.67
N ARG A 73 -5.45 -8.67 8.92
CA ARG A 73 -5.99 -7.83 7.85
C ARG A 73 -4.95 -6.81 7.40
N VAL A 74 -4.75 -6.71 6.09
CA VAL A 74 -3.75 -5.80 5.51
C VAL A 74 -4.34 -5.00 4.36
N VAL A 75 -4.02 -3.71 4.31
CA VAL A 75 -4.22 -2.88 3.12
C VAL A 75 -2.86 -2.42 2.61
N THR A 76 -2.58 -2.63 1.34
CA THR A 76 -1.37 -2.12 0.69
C THR A 76 -1.71 -1.26 -0.51
N GLY A 77 -0.84 -0.32 -0.87
CA GLY A 77 -1.00 0.43 -2.11
C GLY A 77 0.10 1.43 -2.39
N GLY A 78 0.38 1.61 -3.68
CA GLY A 78 1.22 2.69 -4.19
C GLY A 78 0.35 3.66 -5.00
N PHE A 79 -0.22 4.67 -4.37
CA PHE A 79 -1.12 5.58 -5.07
C PHE A 79 -0.36 6.47 -6.08
N PRO A 80 -0.98 6.82 -7.23
CA PRO A 80 -0.34 7.61 -8.27
C PRO A 80 0.25 8.93 -7.77
N CYS A 81 1.51 9.19 -8.13
CA CYS A 81 2.30 10.33 -7.66
C CYS A 81 2.51 11.43 -8.71
N GLN A 82 1.76 11.42 -9.81
CA GLN A 82 2.03 12.30 -10.96
C GLN A 82 1.96 13.80 -10.64
N ASP A 83 1.17 14.19 -9.64
CA ASP A 83 1.07 15.57 -9.19
C ASP A 83 2.09 15.93 -8.10
N ILE A 84 2.75 14.92 -7.50
CA ILE A 84 3.74 15.05 -6.43
C ILE A 84 5.16 15.04 -7.01
N SER A 85 5.41 14.24 -8.05
CA SER A 85 6.75 14.04 -8.62
C SER A 85 7.31 15.32 -9.27
N ASN A 86 8.64 15.40 -9.37
CA ASN A 86 9.33 16.52 -10.01
C ASN A 86 9.01 16.67 -11.50
N ALA A 87 8.57 15.59 -12.16
CA ALA A 87 8.17 15.56 -13.57
C ALA A 87 6.68 15.94 -13.80
N GLY A 88 5.89 16.08 -12.73
CA GLY A 88 4.47 16.41 -12.80
C GLY A 88 4.15 17.90 -12.65
N LYS A 89 2.86 18.24 -12.67
CA LYS A 89 2.35 19.62 -12.55
C LYS A 89 2.55 20.24 -11.15
N ARG A 90 3.19 19.55 -10.21
CA ARG A 90 3.49 19.98 -8.84
C ARG A 90 2.26 20.43 -8.02
N ALA A 91 1.06 19.90 -8.36
CA ALA A 91 -0.18 20.25 -7.63
C ALA A 91 -0.23 19.63 -6.20
N GLY A 92 0.77 18.85 -5.82
CA GLY A 92 0.82 18.17 -4.51
C GLY A 92 -0.22 17.06 -4.37
N ILE A 93 -0.49 16.67 -3.11
CA ILE A 93 -1.44 15.58 -2.79
C ILE A 93 -2.91 15.95 -3.08
N SER A 94 -3.22 17.22 -3.25
CA SER A 94 -4.55 17.72 -3.63
C SER A 94 -4.84 17.65 -5.13
N GLY A 95 -3.84 17.35 -5.97
CA GLY A 95 -4.04 17.15 -7.40
C GLY A 95 -4.95 15.96 -7.71
N ALA A 96 -5.66 15.98 -8.83
CA ALA A 96 -6.69 14.99 -9.16
C ALA A 96 -6.20 13.53 -9.14
N ARG A 97 -4.93 13.27 -9.51
CA ARG A 97 -4.35 11.93 -9.54
C ARG A 97 -3.74 11.52 -8.20
N SER A 98 -3.14 12.46 -7.49
CA SER A 98 -2.65 12.24 -6.12
C SER A 98 -3.79 12.24 -5.10
N GLY A 99 -4.95 12.78 -5.47
CA GLY A 99 -6.21 12.72 -4.70
C GLY A 99 -6.70 11.29 -4.48
N LEU A 100 -6.16 10.29 -5.22
CA LEU A 100 -6.44 8.86 -4.98
C LEU A 100 -5.93 8.36 -3.63
N TRP A 101 -5.06 9.10 -2.94
CA TRP A 101 -4.79 8.87 -1.52
C TRP A 101 -6.08 8.87 -0.70
N ARG A 102 -7.02 9.78 -0.99
CA ARG A 102 -8.32 9.83 -0.30
C ARG A 102 -9.09 8.52 -0.43
N GLU A 103 -9.04 7.89 -1.59
CA GLU A 103 -9.70 6.60 -1.81
C GLU A 103 -8.99 5.46 -1.05
N MET A 104 -7.67 5.50 -0.98
CA MET A 104 -6.92 4.57 -0.13
C MET A 104 -7.24 4.77 1.35
N ALA A 105 -7.27 6.01 1.83
CA ALA A 105 -7.67 6.34 3.21
C ALA A 105 -9.12 5.92 3.51
N ARG A 106 -10.03 6.04 2.53
CA ARG A 106 -11.40 5.52 2.61
C ARG A 106 -11.40 4.00 2.80
N CYS A 107 -10.66 3.27 1.98
CA CYS A 107 -10.54 1.82 2.09
C CYS A 107 -9.97 1.42 3.47
N ILE A 108 -8.91 2.08 3.95
CA ILE A 108 -8.33 1.82 5.30
C ILE A 108 -9.38 2.04 6.40
N ARG A 109 -10.16 3.11 6.29
CA ARG A 109 -11.23 3.42 7.26
C ARG A 109 -12.32 2.36 7.30
N VAL A 110 -12.68 1.80 6.13
CA VAL A 110 -13.72 0.79 5.97
C VAL A 110 -13.23 -0.59 6.41
N VAL A 111 -12.08 -1.02 5.91
CA VAL A 111 -11.52 -2.36 6.18
C VAL A 111 -11.00 -2.47 7.61
N ARG A 112 -10.51 -1.38 8.18
CA ARG A 112 -9.87 -1.35 9.51
C ARG A 112 -8.78 -2.43 9.62
N PRO A 113 -7.77 -2.41 8.73
CA PRO A 113 -6.73 -3.42 8.73
C PRO A 113 -5.85 -3.35 9.99
N ASP A 114 -5.21 -4.45 10.34
CA ASP A 114 -4.22 -4.49 11.41
C ASP A 114 -2.96 -3.71 11.01
N PHE A 115 -2.59 -3.83 9.72
CA PHE A 115 -1.45 -3.12 9.14
C PHE A 115 -1.81 -2.51 7.78
N THR A 116 -1.21 -1.38 7.48
CA THR A 116 -1.23 -0.82 6.13
C THR A 116 0.19 -0.48 5.67
N PHE A 117 0.47 -0.75 4.39
CA PHE A 117 1.75 -0.43 3.75
C PHE A 117 1.50 0.44 2.53
N VAL A 118 2.15 1.60 2.51
CA VAL A 118 1.99 2.60 1.45
C VAL A 118 3.35 2.86 0.81
N GLU A 119 3.40 2.90 -0.51
CA GLU A 119 4.58 3.29 -1.27
C GLU A 119 4.31 4.58 -2.05
N ASN A 120 5.32 5.43 -2.15
CA ASN A 120 5.28 6.58 -3.05
C ASN A 120 6.70 7.06 -3.41
N VAL A 121 6.79 8.11 -4.20
CA VAL A 121 8.08 8.79 -4.47
C VAL A 121 8.56 9.53 -3.21
N ALA A 122 9.88 9.64 -3.01
CA ALA A 122 10.47 10.35 -1.87
C ALA A 122 10.02 11.82 -1.78
N ALA A 123 9.64 12.45 -2.92
CA ALA A 123 9.10 13.80 -2.95
C ALA A 123 7.81 14.00 -2.12
N LEU A 124 7.12 12.91 -1.74
CA LEU A 124 5.97 12.95 -0.84
C LEU A 124 6.33 13.59 0.51
N LEU A 125 7.55 13.39 1.01
CA LEU A 125 8.04 13.98 2.27
C LEU A 125 7.77 15.49 2.35
N GLY A 126 8.06 16.20 1.27
CA GLY A 126 7.88 17.66 1.22
C GLY A 126 6.57 18.13 0.59
N ARG A 127 5.71 17.22 0.11
CA ARG A 127 4.55 17.60 -0.73
C ARG A 127 3.28 16.80 -0.43
N GLY A 128 3.07 16.41 0.83
CA GLY A 128 1.83 15.73 1.20
C GLY A 128 1.95 14.69 2.29
N MET A 129 3.13 14.45 2.83
CA MET A 129 3.34 13.49 3.91
C MET A 129 2.51 13.83 5.15
N GLU A 130 2.43 15.12 5.51
CA GLU A 130 1.62 15.61 6.62
C GLU A 130 0.15 15.22 6.48
N ARG A 131 -0.38 15.25 5.25
CA ARG A 131 -1.76 14.85 4.97
C ARG A 131 -1.92 13.33 5.14
N VAL A 132 -0.99 12.53 4.63
CA VAL A 132 -1.03 11.08 4.77
C VAL A 132 -0.99 10.67 6.23
N LEU A 133 -0.04 11.24 6.99
CA LEU A 133 0.10 10.96 8.42
C LEU A 133 -1.10 11.45 9.24
N GLY A 134 -1.63 12.64 8.92
CA GLY A 134 -2.81 13.19 9.57
C GLY A 134 -4.04 12.31 9.38
N ASP A 135 -4.32 11.90 8.13
CA ASP A 135 -5.45 11.02 7.81
C ASP A 135 -5.31 9.65 8.50
N LEU A 136 -4.10 9.09 8.56
CA LEU A 136 -3.84 7.82 9.26
C LEU A 136 -4.08 7.98 10.78
N ALA A 137 -3.57 9.06 11.38
CA ALA A 137 -3.77 9.35 12.79
C ALA A 137 -5.26 9.55 13.14
N GLU A 138 -6.03 10.28 12.29
CA GLU A 138 -7.47 10.44 12.46
C GLU A 138 -8.23 9.11 12.42
N ILE A 139 -7.73 8.13 11.64
CA ILE A 139 -8.31 6.78 11.57
C ILE A 139 -7.87 5.92 12.78
N GLY A 140 -6.90 6.36 13.57
CA GLY A 140 -6.39 5.64 14.74
C GLY A 140 -5.21 4.71 14.44
N TYR A 141 -4.34 5.12 13.52
CA TYR A 141 -3.12 4.38 13.14
C TYR A 141 -1.87 5.16 13.55
N ASP A 142 -0.93 4.46 14.15
CA ASP A 142 0.45 4.93 14.32
C ASP A 142 1.25 4.56 13.06
N ALA A 143 2.01 5.51 12.52
CA ALA A 143 2.78 5.32 11.30
C ALA A 143 4.28 5.58 11.52
N LYS A 144 5.09 4.83 10.80
CA LYS A 144 6.52 5.09 10.58
C LYS A 144 6.83 5.00 9.10
N TRP A 145 7.91 5.62 8.70
CA TRP A 145 8.33 5.65 7.30
C TRP A 145 9.83 5.70 7.15
N ASP A 146 10.29 5.26 5.99
CA ASP A 146 11.68 5.39 5.58
C ASP A 146 11.78 5.53 4.06
N CYS A 147 12.87 6.11 3.59
CA CYS A 147 13.20 6.17 2.17
C CYS A 147 14.23 5.10 1.86
N VAL A 148 13.85 4.16 0.98
CA VAL A 148 14.70 3.07 0.56
C VAL A 148 14.89 3.15 -0.95
N SER A 149 16.15 3.07 -1.41
CA SER A 149 16.45 2.98 -2.83
C SER A 149 16.47 1.53 -3.30
N ALA A 150 16.23 1.32 -4.59
CA ALA A 150 16.37 -0.01 -5.17
C ALA A 150 17.83 -0.51 -5.07
N ALA A 151 18.83 0.40 -5.06
CA ALA A 151 20.22 0.05 -4.87
C ALA A 151 20.49 -0.50 -3.46
N ASP A 152 19.82 0.00 -2.42
CA ASP A 152 19.92 -0.54 -1.05
C ASP A 152 19.42 -1.98 -0.98
N ALA A 153 18.53 -2.36 -1.88
CA ALA A 153 18.04 -3.73 -2.06
C ALA A 153 18.83 -4.54 -3.12
N GLY A 154 20.01 -4.06 -3.54
CA GLY A 154 20.90 -4.76 -4.47
C GLY A 154 20.59 -4.57 -5.96
N ALA A 155 19.66 -3.70 -6.35
CA ALA A 155 19.37 -3.44 -7.75
C ALA A 155 20.42 -2.51 -8.39
N PRO A 156 20.71 -2.63 -9.71
CA PRO A 156 21.73 -1.83 -10.41
C PRO A 156 21.24 -0.42 -10.78
N HIS A 157 20.29 0.15 -10.05
CA HIS A 157 19.75 1.50 -10.31
C HIS A 157 19.28 2.17 -9.03
N LEU A 158 19.32 3.51 -9.03
CA LEU A 158 18.74 4.34 -7.97
C LEU A 158 17.24 4.56 -8.28
N ARG A 159 16.37 3.97 -7.47
CA ARG A 159 14.94 4.23 -7.47
C ARG A 159 14.49 4.41 -6.03
N GLU A 160 14.69 5.62 -5.52
CA GLU A 160 14.31 5.94 -4.16
C GLU A 160 12.79 6.03 -4.02
N ARG A 161 12.26 5.39 -2.98
CA ARG A 161 10.85 5.38 -2.63
C ARG A 161 10.66 5.57 -1.13
N ILE A 162 9.65 6.32 -0.77
CA ILE A 162 9.18 6.35 0.59
C ILE A 162 8.24 5.18 0.82
N TRP A 163 8.47 4.47 1.91
CA TRP A 163 7.65 3.39 2.41
C TRP A 163 7.07 3.81 3.74
N ILE A 164 5.76 3.74 3.87
CA ILE A 164 5.04 4.06 5.10
C ILE A 164 4.39 2.78 5.58
N GLN A 165 4.70 2.40 6.81
CA GLN A 165 4.02 1.32 7.51
C GLN A 165 3.19 1.95 8.62
N ALA A 166 1.90 1.61 8.67
CA ALA A 166 1.05 2.01 9.78
C ALA A 166 0.36 0.79 10.38
N CYS A 167 0.17 0.81 11.70
CA CYS A 167 -0.55 -0.23 12.41
C CYS A 167 -1.64 0.38 13.29
N ALA A 168 -2.75 -0.35 13.46
CA ALA A 168 -3.80 0.05 14.36
C ALA A 168 -3.25 0.14 15.80
N GLU A 169 -3.64 1.18 16.54
CA GLU A 169 -3.14 1.41 17.92
C GLU A 169 -3.39 0.19 18.82
N ALA A 170 -4.51 -0.49 18.65
CA ALA A 170 -4.83 -1.71 19.41
C ALA A 170 -3.82 -2.83 19.15
N ILE A 171 -3.40 -3.00 17.89
CA ILE A 171 -2.39 -4.00 17.49
C ILE A 171 -1.03 -3.65 18.08
N ARG A 172 -0.63 -2.39 18.02
CA ARG A 172 0.62 -1.92 18.62
C ARG A 172 0.69 -2.22 20.12
N ARG A 173 -0.40 -1.96 20.84
CA ARG A 173 -0.48 -2.23 22.28
C ARG A 173 -0.41 -3.72 22.60
N LEU A 174 -1.08 -4.56 21.79
CA LEU A 174 -1.14 -6.01 21.99
C LEU A 174 0.22 -6.69 21.76
N TYR A 175 0.90 -6.33 20.66
CA TYR A 175 2.15 -7.00 20.27
C TYR A 175 3.41 -6.27 20.73
N ARG A 176 3.30 -5.14 21.47
CA ARG A 176 4.43 -4.31 21.89
C ARG A 176 5.39 -3.98 20.76
N VAL A 177 4.84 -3.71 19.55
CA VAL A 177 5.64 -3.38 18.36
C VAL A 177 6.40 -2.08 18.63
N PRO A 178 7.74 -2.09 18.72
CA PRO A 178 8.49 -0.86 18.99
C PRO A 178 8.33 0.11 17.82
N ILE A 179 8.03 1.37 18.13
CA ILE A 179 8.12 2.44 17.14
C ILE A 179 9.62 2.69 16.95
N GLY A 180 10.23 2.11 15.93
CA GLY A 180 11.62 2.44 15.58
C GLY A 180 12.52 1.33 15.07
N GLU A 181 12.26 0.04 15.35
CA GLU A 181 13.22 -1.03 15.01
C GLU A 181 12.82 -1.97 13.87
N ALA A 182 11.62 -1.88 13.33
CA ALA A 182 11.08 -2.90 12.43
C ALA A 182 11.38 -2.67 10.92
N PHE A 183 12.28 -1.78 10.55
CA PHE A 183 12.78 -1.61 9.17
C PHE A 183 14.30 -1.66 9.10
N ARG A 184 14.96 -2.45 9.93
CA ARG A 184 16.26 -2.96 9.53
C ARG A 184 15.98 -4.21 8.70
N LEU A 185 16.15 -4.07 7.39
CA LEU A 185 16.49 -5.19 6.54
C LEU A 185 17.88 -5.61 7.01
N ASP A 186 17.97 -6.63 7.85
CA ASP A 186 19.21 -7.37 8.03
C ASP A 186 19.43 -8.11 6.71
N LEU A 187 20.14 -7.45 5.79
CA LEU A 187 20.60 -7.99 4.52
C LEU A 187 21.88 -8.79 4.75
#